data_6a3cb3cf6df60d4ea4d67634d528c355
#
_entry.id   6a3cb3cf6df60d4ea4d67634d528c355
#
_cell.length_a   1.000
_cell.length_b   1.000
_cell.length_c   1.000
_cell.angle_alpha   90.00
_cell.angle_beta   90.00
_cell.angle_gamma   90.00
#
_symmetry.space_group_name_H-M   'P 1'
#
loop_
_entity.id
_entity.type
_entity.pdbx_description
1 polymer ?
#
loop_
_entity_poly.entity_id
_entity_poly.type
_entity_poly.pdbx_seq_one_letter_code
_entity_poly.pdbx_strand_id
1 'polypeptide(L)'
;MENEPAPKRPAHGPRLTRRGRLLLIVTMAATVATAAVLVPLLLFREERREPRSLLIPEGWRSSQVYAAVDKALGVAPRTTEKAAGAARLKLPPQARGNPEGFLFPATYPVDEKTTPASLLSYMVDTAGKNFGITRAAYRSVVIASIVQAEADTPEDMGKVARVIDNRLARGMPLQMDSTINYALKRSTLDTTHADTRINTPYNTYARAGLPPTPIGNPGRQAMNAALSPPPGKWLYFVTVAPGDTRFTDSYAEQRKNVAEFNANRRGASKNGG
;
A
#
# COMPACT_ATOMS: atom_id res chain seq x y z
N MET A 1 67.74 -42.88 70.67
CA MET A 1 68.35 -42.28 69.46
C MET A 1 67.28 -42.23 68.39
N GLU A 2 66.58 -41.13 68.34
CA GLU A 2 65.52 -40.86 67.40
C GLU A 2 66.09 -40.21 66.16
N ASN A 3 65.82 -40.77 64.97
CA ASN A 3 66.30 -40.24 63.71
C ASN A 3 65.22 -39.26 63.18
N GLU A 4 65.53 -38.01 63.15
CA GLU A 4 64.75 -36.94 62.59
C GLU A 4 64.84 -36.96 61.03
N PRO A 5 63.76 -36.90 60.27
CA PRO A 5 63.80 -36.91 58.80
C PRO A 5 64.16 -35.53 58.27
N ALA A 6 65.05 -35.48 57.27
CA ALA A 6 65.57 -34.29 56.61
C ALA A 6 64.47 -33.50 55.87
N PRO A 7 64.59 -32.15 55.80
CA PRO A 7 63.52 -31.30 55.11
C PRO A 7 63.54 -31.47 53.62
N LYS A 8 62.32 -31.65 53.02
CA LYS A 8 62.13 -31.73 51.60
C LYS A 8 62.43 -30.39 50.93
N ARG A 9 63.30 -30.38 49.95
CA ARG A 9 63.57 -29.19 49.09
C ARG A 9 62.35 -28.81 48.28
N PRO A 10 62.02 -27.50 48.13
CA PRO A 10 60.90 -27.07 47.30
C PRO A 10 61.17 -27.33 45.78
N ALA A 11 60.26 -27.93 45.12
CA ALA A 11 60.36 -28.18 43.71
C ALA A 11 60.36 -26.83 42.91
N HIS A 12 61.46 -26.57 42.21
CA HIS A 12 61.53 -25.41 41.28
C HIS A 12 60.74 -25.69 40.11
N GLY A 13 59.62 -24.97 39.93
CA GLY A 13 58.78 -24.97 38.67
C GLY A 13 59.63 -24.54 37.45
N PRO A 14 59.30 -24.96 36.27
CA PRO A 14 60.04 -24.67 35.03
C PRO A 14 60.18 -23.16 34.79
N ARG A 15 61.46 -22.69 34.90
CA ARG A 15 61.75 -21.29 34.56
C ARG A 15 61.84 -21.12 33.07
N LEU A 16 60.86 -20.37 32.45
CA LEU A 16 60.90 -19.99 31.07
C LEU A 16 62.16 -19.22 30.71
N THR A 17 62.84 -19.63 29.64
CA THR A 17 64.00 -18.93 29.09
C THR A 17 63.60 -17.51 28.58
N ARG A 18 64.63 -16.60 28.51
CA ARG A 18 64.38 -15.23 28.00
C ARG A 18 63.62 -15.23 26.65
N ARG A 19 63.95 -16.17 25.76
CA ARG A 19 63.21 -16.34 24.44
C ARG A 19 61.80 -16.84 24.65
N GLY A 20 61.52 -17.76 25.59
CA GLY A 20 60.20 -18.23 25.90
C GLY A 20 59.25 -17.13 26.49
N ARG A 21 59.82 -16.24 27.34
CA ARG A 21 59.11 -15.08 27.87
C ARG A 21 58.78 -14.07 26.79
N LEU A 22 59.72 -13.80 25.84
CA LEU A 22 59.49 -12.91 24.70
C LEU A 22 58.41 -13.44 23.77
N LEU A 23 58.43 -14.74 23.45
CA LEU A 23 57.39 -15.41 22.65
C LEU A 23 55.98 -15.31 23.30
N LEU A 24 55.90 -15.53 24.62
CA LEU A 24 54.67 -15.42 25.38
C LEU A 24 54.11 -13.98 25.38
N ILE A 25 54.97 -12.98 25.52
CA ILE A 25 54.57 -11.57 25.49
C ILE A 25 54.13 -11.18 24.09
N VAL A 26 54.79 -11.62 23.02
CA VAL A 26 54.42 -11.32 21.65
C VAL A 26 53.09 -12.00 21.26
N THR A 27 52.87 -13.27 21.66
CA THR A 27 51.61 -13.96 21.41
C THR A 27 50.44 -13.34 22.18
N MET A 28 50.68 -12.96 23.44
CA MET A 28 49.67 -12.31 24.28
C MET A 28 49.33 -10.91 23.74
N ALA A 29 50.33 -10.14 23.29
CA ALA A 29 50.09 -8.84 22.66
C ALA A 29 49.33 -8.98 21.32
N ALA A 30 49.64 -10.00 20.51
CA ALA A 30 48.94 -10.28 19.26
C ALA A 30 47.49 -10.69 19.51
N THR A 31 47.21 -11.54 20.51
CA THR A 31 45.83 -11.95 20.86
C THR A 31 45.02 -10.78 21.42
N VAL A 32 45.60 -9.91 22.23
CA VAL A 32 44.94 -8.71 22.76
C VAL A 32 44.67 -7.72 21.65
N ALA A 33 45.61 -7.50 20.73
CA ALA A 33 45.41 -6.62 19.57
C ALA A 33 44.31 -7.15 18.62
N THR A 34 44.30 -8.47 18.38
CA THR A 34 43.27 -9.11 17.55
C THR A 34 41.89 -9.03 18.23
N ALA A 35 41.80 -9.26 19.51
CA ALA A 35 40.58 -9.12 20.31
C ALA A 35 40.08 -7.66 20.35
N ALA A 36 41.01 -6.70 20.50
CA ALA A 36 40.67 -5.27 20.50
C ALA A 36 40.13 -4.75 19.18
N VAL A 37 40.42 -5.44 18.06
CA VAL A 37 39.85 -5.12 16.72
C VAL A 37 38.60 -5.93 16.43
N LEU A 38 38.61 -7.25 16.70
CA LEU A 38 37.52 -8.15 16.42
C LEU A 38 36.29 -7.95 17.32
N VAL A 39 36.50 -7.68 18.60
CA VAL A 39 35.40 -7.46 19.56
C VAL A 39 34.59 -6.21 19.22
N PRO A 40 35.18 -5.04 18.95
CA PRO A 40 34.42 -3.90 18.44
C PRO A 40 33.75 -4.20 17.06
N LEU A 41 34.48 -4.86 16.16
CA LEU A 41 33.91 -5.21 14.85
C LEU A 41 32.70 -6.16 14.96
N LEU A 42 32.69 -7.06 15.93
CA LEU A 42 31.59 -7.97 16.23
C LEU A 42 30.50 -7.28 17.05
N LEU A 43 30.84 -6.39 17.97
CA LEU A 43 29.89 -5.61 18.77
C LEU A 43 29.27 -4.45 17.95
N PHE A 44 30.01 -3.85 17.02
CA PHE A 44 29.56 -2.84 16.08
C PHE A 44 29.09 -3.45 14.73
N ARG A 45 29.06 -4.77 14.61
CA ARG A 45 28.21 -5.41 13.62
C ARG A 45 26.75 -5.25 14.09
N GLU A 46 26.28 -4.00 14.18
CA GLU A 46 24.87 -3.72 14.01
C GLU A 46 24.51 -4.53 12.77
N GLU A 47 23.72 -5.57 12.95
CA GLU A 47 23.04 -6.19 11.85
C GLU A 47 22.44 -5.02 11.05
N ARG A 48 23.06 -4.69 9.93
CA ARG A 48 22.36 -3.88 8.90
C ARG A 48 21.22 -4.75 8.47
N ARG A 49 20.17 -4.77 9.31
CA ARG A 49 18.87 -5.28 8.90
C ARG A 49 18.53 -4.46 7.67
N GLU A 50 18.45 -5.13 6.55
CA GLU A 50 17.91 -4.54 5.32
C GLU A 50 16.70 -3.71 5.73
N PRO A 51 16.64 -2.41 5.37
CA PRO A 51 15.54 -1.56 5.77
C PRO A 51 14.26 -2.22 5.26
N ARG A 52 13.45 -2.76 6.18
CA ARG A 52 12.16 -3.32 5.81
C ARG A 52 11.32 -2.22 5.20
N SER A 53 10.65 -2.52 4.12
CA SER A 53 9.76 -1.59 3.46
C SER A 53 8.40 -2.24 3.23
N LEU A 54 7.35 -1.43 3.29
CA LEU A 54 5.98 -1.82 2.99
C LEU A 54 5.53 -1.12 1.71
N LEU A 55 5.27 -1.90 0.67
CA LEU A 55 4.65 -1.43 -0.56
C LEU A 55 3.12 -1.39 -0.39
N ILE A 56 2.52 -0.25 -0.65
CA ILE A 56 1.08 -0.06 -0.76
C ILE A 56 0.74 0.20 -2.23
N PRO A 57 0.10 -0.75 -2.92
CA PRO A 57 -0.33 -0.60 -4.30
C PRO A 57 -1.45 0.44 -4.47
N GLU A 58 -1.52 1.00 -5.68
CA GLU A 58 -2.63 1.85 -6.10
C GLU A 58 -3.96 1.09 -6.12
N GLY A 59 -5.06 1.78 -5.86
CA GLY A 59 -6.41 1.20 -5.84
C GLY A 59 -6.75 0.40 -4.57
N TRP A 60 -5.80 0.13 -3.68
CA TRP A 60 -6.10 -0.59 -2.44
C TRP A 60 -7.06 0.19 -1.56
N ARG A 61 -7.97 -0.56 -0.93
CA ARG A 61 -8.88 -0.01 0.10
C ARG A 61 -8.16 0.13 1.42
N SER A 62 -8.63 1.02 2.28
CA SER A 62 -8.07 1.20 3.63
C SER A 62 -8.01 -0.11 4.41
N SER A 63 -8.99 -1.00 4.26
CA SER A 63 -8.98 -2.33 4.90
C SER A 63 -7.81 -3.21 4.48
N GLN A 64 -7.42 -3.16 3.21
CA GLN A 64 -6.26 -3.89 2.67
C GLN A 64 -4.96 -3.27 3.18
N VAL A 65 -4.89 -1.94 3.21
CA VAL A 65 -3.75 -1.21 3.78
C VAL A 65 -3.57 -1.57 5.26
N TYR A 66 -4.65 -1.58 6.06
CA TYR A 66 -4.58 -1.95 7.48
C TYR A 66 -4.05 -3.36 7.69
N ALA A 67 -4.55 -4.32 6.92
CA ALA A 67 -4.08 -5.70 7.00
C ALA A 67 -2.58 -5.84 6.63
N ALA A 68 -2.13 -5.09 5.62
CA ALA A 68 -0.72 -5.07 5.21
C ALA A 68 0.17 -4.43 6.27
N VAL A 69 -0.27 -3.34 6.90
CA VAL A 69 0.44 -2.69 8.01
C VAL A 69 0.52 -3.63 9.22
N ASP A 70 -0.61 -4.27 9.63
CA ASP A 70 -0.60 -5.24 10.72
C ASP A 70 0.42 -6.35 10.47
N LYS A 71 0.45 -6.90 9.24
CA LYS A 71 1.40 -7.93 8.83
C LYS A 71 2.86 -7.44 8.87
N ALA A 72 3.12 -6.24 8.31
CA ALA A 72 4.48 -5.68 8.23
C ALA A 72 5.07 -5.36 9.61
N LEU A 73 4.23 -4.92 10.55
CA LEU A 73 4.62 -4.60 11.92
C LEU A 73 4.57 -5.80 12.87
N GLY A 74 4.04 -6.96 12.44
CA GLY A 74 3.90 -8.15 13.26
C GLY A 74 2.92 -7.96 14.43
N VAL A 75 1.91 -7.10 14.27
CA VAL A 75 0.87 -6.85 15.29
C VAL A 75 -0.38 -7.67 15.03
N ALA A 76 -1.25 -7.79 16.03
CA ALA A 76 -2.48 -8.55 15.91
C ALA A 76 -3.41 -7.96 14.83
N PRO A 77 -4.17 -8.80 14.09
CA PRO A 77 -5.12 -8.33 13.09
C PRO A 77 -6.07 -7.25 13.63
N ARG A 78 -6.38 -6.25 12.80
CA ARG A 78 -7.23 -5.09 13.12
C ARG A 78 -6.62 -4.08 14.12
N THR A 79 -5.34 -4.22 14.47
CA THR A 79 -4.66 -3.22 15.32
C THR A 79 -4.56 -1.88 14.61
N THR A 80 -4.20 -1.90 13.31
CA THR A 80 -4.11 -0.68 12.48
C THR A 80 -5.47 -0.04 12.24
N GLU A 81 -6.53 -0.83 12.05
CA GLU A 81 -7.91 -0.31 11.93
C GLU A 81 -8.33 0.45 13.20
N LYS A 82 -8.05 -0.11 14.38
CA LYS A 82 -8.31 0.56 15.66
C LYS A 82 -7.47 1.82 15.83
N ALA A 83 -6.18 1.74 15.44
CA ALA A 83 -5.29 2.90 15.47
C ALA A 83 -5.77 4.03 14.55
N ALA A 84 -6.31 3.71 13.36
CA ALA A 84 -6.87 4.70 12.45
C ALA A 84 -8.03 5.49 13.07
N GLY A 85 -8.91 4.81 13.82
CA GLY A 85 -10.02 5.46 14.52
C GLY A 85 -9.58 6.37 15.69
N ALA A 86 -8.44 6.08 16.31
CA ALA A 86 -7.89 6.85 17.43
C ALA A 86 -6.90 7.94 16.99
N ALA A 87 -6.27 7.78 15.82
CA ALA A 87 -5.26 8.70 15.31
C ALA A 87 -5.90 10.02 14.83
N ARG A 88 -5.26 11.14 15.19
CA ARG A 88 -5.64 12.45 14.66
C ARG A 88 -5.01 12.67 13.28
N LEU A 89 -5.49 11.92 12.29
CA LEU A 89 -5.02 12.04 10.91
C LEU A 89 -5.43 13.40 10.34
N LYS A 90 -4.53 14.05 9.60
CA LYS A 90 -4.77 15.34 8.94
C LYS A 90 -5.63 15.16 7.68
N LEU A 91 -6.89 14.79 7.87
CA LEU A 91 -7.85 14.58 6.79
C LEU A 91 -8.70 15.82 6.53
N PRO A 92 -9.21 16.01 5.31
CA PRO A 92 -10.18 17.07 5.04
C PRO A 92 -11.47 16.81 5.83
N PRO A 93 -12.19 17.87 6.27
CA PRO A 93 -13.41 17.72 7.08
C PRO A 93 -14.47 16.80 6.47
N GLN A 94 -14.54 16.75 5.12
CA GLN A 94 -15.48 15.91 4.38
C GLN A 94 -15.23 14.41 4.58
N ALA A 95 -13.99 14.01 4.88
CA ALA A 95 -13.64 12.62 5.17
C ALA A 95 -14.23 12.12 6.49
N ARG A 96 -14.63 13.01 7.40
CA ARG A 96 -15.23 12.67 8.71
C ARG A 96 -14.42 11.62 9.49
N GLY A 97 -13.08 11.71 9.40
CA GLY A 97 -12.16 10.78 10.04
C GLY A 97 -11.91 9.47 9.26
N ASN A 98 -12.57 9.25 8.13
CA ASN A 98 -12.32 8.08 7.27
C ASN A 98 -11.11 8.37 6.36
N PRO A 99 -9.98 7.63 6.46
CA PRO A 99 -8.80 7.85 5.62
C PRO A 99 -8.89 7.20 4.23
N GLU A 100 -10.03 6.60 3.85
CA GLU A 100 -10.19 6.04 2.51
C GLU A 100 -9.90 7.08 1.43
N GLY A 101 -9.02 6.73 0.48
CA GLY A 101 -8.53 7.62 -0.56
C GLY A 101 -7.32 8.49 -0.17
N PHE A 102 -6.92 8.49 1.11
CA PHE A 102 -5.82 9.30 1.64
C PHE A 102 -4.64 8.49 2.19
N LEU A 103 -4.68 7.17 2.12
CA LEU A 103 -3.54 6.31 2.42
C LEU A 103 -2.70 6.14 1.14
N PHE A 104 -1.88 7.15 0.83
CA PHE A 104 -1.19 7.29 -0.46
C PHE A 104 -0.42 6.03 -0.87
N PRO A 105 -0.60 5.52 -2.11
CA PRO A 105 0.14 4.37 -2.62
C PRO A 105 1.62 4.71 -2.81
N ALA A 106 2.49 4.01 -2.10
CA ALA A 106 3.95 4.17 -2.17
C ALA A 106 4.64 3.03 -1.42
N THR A 107 5.97 3.03 -1.46
CA THR A 107 6.82 2.20 -0.60
C THR A 107 7.22 3.00 0.64
N TYR A 108 6.89 2.48 1.81
CA TYR A 108 7.13 3.11 3.10
C TYR A 108 8.21 2.38 3.88
N PRO A 109 9.20 3.09 4.47
CA PRO A 109 10.17 2.47 5.36
C PRO A 109 9.49 2.00 6.64
N VAL A 110 9.92 0.82 7.12
CA VAL A 110 9.42 0.21 8.36
C VAL A 110 10.62 -0.15 9.22
N ASP A 111 10.68 0.40 10.42
CA ASP A 111 11.71 0.14 11.43
C ASP A 111 11.08 -0.27 12.77
N GLU A 112 11.91 -0.46 13.79
CA GLU A 112 11.47 -0.90 15.12
C GLU A 112 10.64 0.16 15.87
N LYS A 113 10.72 1.43 15.48
CA LYS A 113 9.97 2.55 16.05
C LYS A 113 8.67 2.81 15.32
N THR A 114 8.47 2.17 14.16
CA THR A 114 7.28 2.35 13.35
C THR A 114 6.06 1.77 14.04
N THR A 115 5.04 2.59 14.23
CA THR A 115 3.75 2.19 14.79
C THR A 115 2.65 2.28 13.72
N PRO A 116 1.51 1.58 13.87
CA PRO A 116 0.37 1.73 12.98
C PRO A 116 -0.04 3.20 12.79
N ALA A 117 -0.14 3.95 13.88
CA ALA A 117 -0.55 5.36 13.84
C ALA A 117 0.47 6.25 13.10
N SER A 118 1.78 6.05 13.36
CA SER A 118 2.82 6.85 12.68
C SER A 118 2.87 6.57 11.18
N LEU A 119 2.68 5.31 10.78
CA LEU A 119 2.68 4.91 9.38
C LEU A 119 1.45 5.44 8.63
N LEU A 120 0.26 5.35 9.25
CA LEU A 120 -0.95 5.96 8.68
C LEU A 120 -0.82 7.47 8.54
N SER A 121 -0.26 8.16 9.55
CA SER A 121 0.01 9.60 9.48
C SER A 121 0.96 9.92 8.33
N TYR A 122 2.01 9.13 8.14
CA TYR A 122 2.95 9.30 7.04
C TYR A 122 2.25 9.14 5.67
N MET A 123 1.38 8.14 5.52
CA MET A 123 0.60 7.93 4.30
C MET A 123 -0.32 9.11 4.00
N VAL A 124 -1.03 9.62 5.00
CA VAL A 124 -1.93 10.79 4.87
C VAL A 124 -1.14 12.08 4.59
N ASP A 125 -0.02 12.31 5.27
CA ASP A 125 0.84 13.47 5.00
C ASP A 125 1.41 13.41 3.57
N THR A 126 1.71 12.21 3.06
CA THR A 126 2.16 12.00 1.68
C THR A 126 1.03 12.30 0.68
N ALA A 127 -0.20 11.87 0.96
CA ALA A 127 -1.37 12.26 0.17
C ALA A 127 -1.54 13.78 0.15
N GLY A 128 -1.43 14.44 1.31
CA GLY A 128 -1.52 15.88 1.44
C GLY A 128 -0.49 16.64 0.59
N LYS A 129 0.74 16.14 0.52
CA LYS A 129 1.80 16.71 -0.32
C LYS A 129 1.54 16.54 -1.82
N ASN A 130 0.90 15.45 -2.22
CA ASN A 130 0.63 15.14 -3.63
C ASN A 130 -0.68 15.74 -4.15
N PHE A 131 -1.73 15.78 -3.32
CA PHE A 131 -3.09 16.16 -3.75
C PHE A 131 -3.61 17.43 -3.07
N GLY A 132 -2.98 17.83 -1.96
CA GLY A 132 -3.57 18.81 -1.04
C GLY A 132 -4.66 18.19 -0.15
N ILE A 133 -5.00 18.91 0.94
CA ILE A 133 -6.06 18.51 1.89
C ILE A 133 -7.12 19.61 1.92
N THR A 134 -7.79 19.82 0.80
CA THR A 134 -8.84 20.82 0.63
C THR A 134 -10.18 20.15 0.33
N ARG A 135 -11.27 20.91 0.41
CA ARG A 135 -12.59 20.44 -0.04
C ARG A 135 -12.61 20.08 -1.52
N ALA A 136 -11.92 20.84 -2.35
CA ALA A 136 -11.82 20.56 -3.78
C ALA A 136 -11.02 19.28 -4.02
N ALA A 137 -9.89 19.11 -3.32
CA ALA A 137 -9.10 17.87 -3.38
C ALA A 137 -9.91 16.65 -2.98
N TYR A 138 -10.76 16.72 -1.94
CA TYR A 138 -11.62 15.60 -1.55
C TYR A 138 -12.50 15.10 -2.70
N ARG A 139 -13.20 16.03 -3.40
CA ARG A 139 -14.02 15.67 -4.56
C ARG A 139 -13.18 14.97 -5.64
N SER A 140 -12.01 15.51 -5.94
CA SER A 140 -11.09 14.92 -6.93
C SER A 140 -10.60 13.53 -6.50
N VAL A 141 -10.32 13.31 -5.21
CA VAL A 141 -9.95 11.99 -4.68
C VAL A 141 -11.10 10.98 -4.84
N VAL A 142 -12.35 11.38 -4.61
CA VAL A 142 -13.51 10.50 -4.85
C VAL A 142 -13.58 10.11 -6.34
N ILE A 143 -13.46 11.06 -7.26
CA ILE A 143 -13.44 10.78 -8.71
C ILE A 143 -12.26 9.88 -9.08
N ALA A 144 -11.05 10.23 -8.61
CA ALA A 144 -9.84 9.47 -8.89
C ALA A 144 -9.91 8.02 -8.40
N SER A 145 -10.54 7.78 -7.25
CA SER A 145 -10.71 6.42 -6.73
C SER A 145 -11.60 5.55 -7.62
N ILE A 146 -12.58 6.15 -8.30
CA ILE A 146 -13.41 5.46 -9.29
C ILE A 146 -12.57 5.24 -10.56
N VAL A 147 -11.93 6.30 -11.08
CA VAL A 147 -11.06 6.22 -12.27
C VAL A 147 -10.00 5.13 -12.12
N GLN A 148 -9.35 5.04 -10.96
CA GLN A 148 -8.36 4.01 -10.65
C GLN A 148 -8.93 2.58 -10.72
N ALA A 149 -10.21 2.43 -10.43
CA ALA A 149 -10.87 1.12 -10.45
C ALA A 149 -11.46 0.75 -11.82
N GLU A 150 -11.60 1.71 -12.74
CA GLU A 150 -12.26 1.53 -14.03
C GLU A 150 -11.29 1.53 -15.22
N ALA A 151 -10.05 1.97 -15.06
CA ALA A 151 -9.11 2.09 -16.17
C ALA A 151 -7.66 1.81 -15.73
N ASP A 152 -6.91 1.15 -16.64
CA ASP A 152 -5.52 0.75 -16.40
C ASP A 152 -4.51 1.68 -17.07
N THR A 153 -4.91 2.42 -18.14
CA THR A 153 -4.01 3.31 -18.87
C THR A 153 -4.26 4.77 -18.54
N PRO A 154 -3.23 5.64 -18.52
CA PRO A 154 -3.43 7.07 -18.27
C PRO A 154 -4.40 7.74 -19.26
N GLU A 155 -4.41 7.29 -20.51
CA GLU A 155 -5.31 7.81 -21.54
C GLU A 155 -6.77 7.48 -21.23
N ASP A 156 -7.07 6.20 -20.91
CA ASP A 156 -8.41 5.77 -20.55
C ASP A 156 -8.86 6.37 -19.22
N MET A 157 -7.96 6.47 -18.24
CA MET A 157 -8.22 7.19 -16.99
C MET A 157 -8.71 8.61 -17.25
N GLY A 158 -8.06 9.34 -18.16
CA GLY A 158 -8.49 10.68 -18.56
C GLY A 158 -9.90 10.69 -19.17
N LYS A 159 -10.18 9.76 -20.07
CA LYS A 159 -11.50 9.64 -20.74
C LYS A 159 -12.59 9.21 -19.74
N VAL A 160 -12.30 8.27 -18.83
CA VAL A 160 -13.24 7.87 -17.75
C VAL A 160 -13.55 9.05 -16.83
N ALA A 161 -12.53 9.82 -16.42
CA ALA A 161 -12.74 11.03 -15.64
C ALA A 161 -13.65 12.03 -16.37
N ARG A 162 -13.46 12.20 -17.69
CA ARG A 162 -14.33 13.04 -18.53
C ARG A 162 -15.76 12.51 -18.58
N VAL A 163 -15.96 11.20 -18.72
CA VAL A 163 -17.31 10.59 -18.67
C VAL A 163 -17.98 10.89 -17.33
N ILE A 164 -17.25 10.74 -16.21
CA ILE A 164 -17.78 11.05 -14.88
C ILE A 164 -18.22 12.52 -14.81
N ASP A 165 -17.38 13.47 -15.20
CA ASP A 165 -17.72 14.89 -15.19
C ASP A 165 -18.92 15.22 -16.09
N ASN A 166 -18.98 14.66 -17.30
CA ASN A 166 -20.08 14.87 -18.23
C ASN A 166 -21.40 14.33 -17.68
N ARG A 167 -21.40 13.15 -17.05
CA ARG A 167 -22.59 12.57 -16.40
C ARG A 167 -23.02 13.40 -15.20
N LEU A 168 -22.09 13.81 -14.34
CA LEU A 168 -22.38 14.69 -13.19
C LEU A 168 -23.01 16.02 -13.64
N ALA A 169 -22.46 16.65 -14.68
CA ALA A 169 -22.98 17.90 -15.23
C ALA A 169 -24.41 17.75 -15.78
N ARG A 170 -24.81 16.55 -16.23
CA ARG A 170 -26.14 16.22 -16.75
C ARG A 170 -27.08 15.62 -15.69
N GLY A 171 -26.65 15.46 -14.44
CA GLY A 171 -27.42 14.78 -13.40
C GLY A 171 -27.64 13.29 -13.66
N MET A 172 -26.83 12.68 -14.53
CA MET A 172 -26.91 11.26 -14.85
C MET A 172 -26.31 10.40 -13.74
N PRO A 173 -26.89 9.22 -13.44
CA PRO A 173 -26.24 8.22 -12.57
C PRO A 173 -24.90 7.80 -13.17
N LEU A 174 -23.87 7.58 -12.33
CA LEU A 174 -22.53 7.20 -12.81
C LEU A 174 -22.49 5.75 -13.32
N GLN A 175 -23.26 4.84 -12.73
CA GLN A 175 -23.36 3.43 -13.13
C GLN A 175 -21.99 2.72 -13.19
N MET A 176 -21.22 2.85 -12.11
CA MET A 176 -19.89 2.28 -11.97
C MET A 176 -19.92 1.04 -11.05
N ASP A 177 -19.56 -0.12 -11.62
CA ASP A 177 -19.57 -1.41 -10.89
C ASP A 177 -18.62 -1.41 -9.70
N SER A 178 -17.50 -0.71 -9.82
CA SER A 178 -16.52 -0.54 -8.75
C SER A 178 -17.13 0.00 -7.45
N THR A 179 -18.11 0.91 -7.54
CA THR A 179 -18.79 1.49 -6.37
C THR A 179 -19.69 0.46 -5.67
N ILE A 180 -20.35 -0.41 -6.43
CA ILE A 180 -21.14 -1.54 -5.90
C ILE A 180 -20.21 -2.55 -5.23
N ASN A 181 -19.12 -2.93 -5.89
CA ASN A 181 -18.14 -3.87 -5.36
C ASN A 181 -17.48 -3.37 -4.08
N TYR A 182 -17.26 -2.04 -3.99
CA TYR A 182 -16.81 -1.44 -2.74
C TYR A 182 -17.81 -1.61 -1.60
N ALA A 183 -19.07 -1.30 -1.85
CA ALA A 183 -20.14 -1.44 -0.85
C ALA A 183 -20.30 -2.90 -0.38
N LEU A 184 -20.17 -3.86 -1.28
CA LEU A 184 -20.26 -5.29 -1.01
C LEU A 184 -18.94 -5.88 -0.44
N LYS A 185 -17.89 -5.06 -0.25
CA LYS A 185 -16.57 -5.48 0.26
C LYS A 185 -15.96 -6.63 -0.55
N ARG A 186 -16.17 -6.65 -1.85
CA ARG A 186 -15.63 -7.67 -2.76
C ARG A 186 -14.82 -7.03 -3.88
N SER A 187 -13.95 -7.83 -4.52
CA SER A 187 -13.16 -7.45 -5.70
C SER A 187 -13.48 -8.45 -6.81
N THR A 188 -14.66 -8.33 -7.40
CA THR A 188 -15.08 -9.15 -8.54
C THR A 188 -15.34 -8.25 -9.74
N LEU A 189 -15.13 -8.77 -10.94
CA LEU A 189 -15.48 -8.09 -12.19
C LEU A 189 -16.95 -8.27 -12.56
N ASP A 190 -17.65 -9.23 -11.91
CA ASP A 190 -19.04 -9.55 -12.24
C ASP A 190 -19.99 -8.85 -11.26
N THR A 191 -20.71 -7.86 -11.78
CA THR A 191 -21.82 -7.20 -11.08
C THR A 191 -23.14 -7.72 -11.68
N THR A 192 -23.99 -8.30 -10.84
CA THR A 192 -25.28 -8.84 -11.27
C THR A 192 -26.37 -7.77 -11.27
N HIS A 193 -27.47 -8.02 -11.97
CA HIS A 193 -28.65 -7.13 -11.91
C HIS A 193 -29.23 -6.99 -10.49
N ALA A 194 -29.04 -7.98 -9.61
CA ALA A 194 -29.43 -7.88 -8.21
C ALA A 194 -28.53 -6.89 -7.46
N ASP A 195 -27.24 -6.91 -7.73
CA ASP A 195 -26.26 -6.00 -7.12
C ASP A 195 -26.55 -4.53 -7.47
N THR A 196 -26.98 -4.23 -8.72
CA THR A 196 -27.31 -2.86 -9.13
C THR A 196 -28.58 -2.30 -8.46
N ARG A 197 -29.31 -3.11 -7.68
CA ARG A 197 -30.54 -2.72 -6.96
C ARG A 197 -30.37 -2.64 -5.45
N ILE A 198 -29.17 -2.93 -4.90
CA ILE A 198 -28.94 -2.86 -3.47
C ILE A 198 -29.15 -1.43 -2.92
N ASN A 199 -29.73 -1.31 -1.75
CA ASN A 199 -29.93 -0.01 -1.12
C ASN A 199 -28.69 0.38 -0.31
N THR A 200 -27.78 1.09 -0.96
CA THR A 200 -26.57 1.64 -0.35
C THR A 200 -26.29 3.04 -0.90
N PRO A 201 -25.70 3.95 -0.13
CA PRO A 201 -25.28 5.25 -0.62
C PRO A 201 -24.19 5.19 -1.70
N TYR A 202 -23.53 4.05 -1.87
CA TYR A 202 -22.55 3.80 -2.92
C TYR A 202 -23.17 3.30 -4.23
N ASN A 203 -24.48 3.06 -4.28
CA ASN A 203 -25.12 2.57 -5.49
C ASN A 203 -25.30 3.70 -6.53
N THR A 204 -24.30 3.84 -7.39
CA THR A 204 -24.28 4.83 -8.48
C THR A 204 -25.16 4.45 -9.67
N TYR A 205 -25.87 3.32 -9.64
CA TYR A 205 -26.95 2.99 -10.59
C TYR A 205 -28.28 3.61 -10.18
N ALA A 206 -28.57 3.57 -8.88
CA ALA A 206 -29.83 4.05 -8.32
C ALA A 206 -29.76 5.52 -7.85
N ARG A 207 -28.59 6.07 -7.66
CA ARG A 207 -28.36 7.41 -7.12
C ARG A 207 -27.48 8.21 -8.06
N ALA A 208 -27.93 9.41 -8.43
CA ALA A 208 -27.10 10.38 -9.16
C ALA A 208 -26.04 10.99 -8.21
N GLY A 209 -24.95 11.46 -8.80
CA GLY A 209 -23.86 12.07 -8.05
C GLY A 209 -22.74 11.11 -7.69
N LEU A 210 -21.77 11.61 -6.92
CA LEU A 210 -20.63 10.85 -6.44
C LEU A 210 -21.01 10.01 -5.21
N PRO A 211 -20.34 8.87 -4.98
CA PRO A 211 -20.46 8.15 -3.72
C PRO A 211 -19.97 9.02 -2.55
N PRO A 212 -20.39 8.71 -1.31
CA PRO A 212 -20.11 9.56 -0.14
C PRO A 212 -18.63 9.65 0.24
N THR A 213 -17.84 8.64 -0.13
CA THR A 213 -16.39 8.59 0.13
C THR A 213 -15.65 8.04 -1.09
N PRO A 214 -14.31 8.20 -1.15
CA PRO A 214 -13.50 7.40 -2.06
C PRO A 214 -13.75 5.90 -1.86
N ILE A 215 -13.51 5.09 -2.89
CA ILE A 215 -13.69 3.63 -2.89
C ILE A 215 -12.37 2.85 -2.90
N GLY A 216 -11.26 3.56 -2.73
CA GLY A 216 -9.89 3.05 -2.68
C GLY A 216 -8.90 4.20 -2.71
N ASN A 217 -7.63 3.88 -2.59
CA ASN A 217 -6.55 4.86 -2.56
C ASN A 217 -5.97 5.05 -3.98
N PRO A 218 -6.27 6.16 -4.66
CA PRO A 218 -5.85 6.37 -6.03
C PRO A 218 -4.36 6.67 -6.14
N GLY A 219 -3.76 6.24 -7.25
CA GLY A 219 -2.44 6.63 -7.63
C GLY A 219 -2.36 8.03 -8.26
N ARG A 220 -1.15 8.44 -8.57
CA ARG A 220 -0.89 9.78 -9.14
C ARG A 220 -1.55 9.98 -10.51
N GLN A 221 -1.58 8.94 -11.34
CA GLN A 221 -2.16 9.01 -12.67
C GLN A 221 -3.67 9.23 -12.62
N ALA A 222 -4.38 8.48 -11.80
CA ALA A 222 -5.81 8.64 -11.59
C ALA A 222 -6.16 10.02 -11.00
N MET A 223 -5.33 10.54 -10.08
CA MET A 223 -5.48 11.91 -9.55
C MET A 223 -5.30 12.96 -10.64
N ASN A 224 -4.28 12.86 -11.47
CA ASN A 224 -4.06 13.79 -12.59
C ASN A 224 -5.25 13.76 -13.58
N ALA A 225 -5.75 12.56 -13.90
CA ALA A 225 -6.93 12.38 -14.73
C ALA A 225 -8.18 13.06 -14.15
N ALA A 226 -8.42 12.92 -12.85
CA ALA A 226 -9.54 13.54 -12.16
C ALA A 226 -9.42 15.07 -12.04
N LEU A 227 -8.20 15.61 -11.95
CA LEU A 227 -7.94 17.05 -11.84
C LEU A 227 -7.98 17.76 -13.19
N SER A 228 -7.59 17.08 -14.28
CA SER A 228 -7.45 17.67 -15.61
C SER A 228 -7.87 16.67 -16.70
N PRO A 229 -9.15 16.28 -16.73
CA PRO A 229 -9.63 15.35 -17.75
C PRO A 229 -9.58 16.00 -19.15
N PRO A 230 -9.24 15.24 -20.21
CA PRO A 230 -9.17 15.78 -21.56
C PRO A 230 -10.54 16.28 -22.03
N PRO A 231 -10.60 17.21 -23.00
CA PRO A 231 -11.86 17.62 -23.59
C PRO A 231 -12.53 16.46 -24.34
N GLY A 232 -13.86 16.34 -24.22
CA GLY A 232 -14.64 15.30 -24.89
C GLY A 232 -16.10 15.32 -24.48
N LYS A 233 -16.96 14.68 -25.27
CA LYS A 233 -18.40 14.62 -25.04
C LYS A 233 -18.88 13.25 -24.55
N TRP A 234 -17.96 12.31 -24.32
CA TRP A 234 -18.27 10.92 -23.96
C TRP A 234 -19.17 10.83 -22.73
N LEU A 235 -20.14 9.93 -22.81
CA LEU A 235 -21.08 9.61 -21.74
C LEU A 235 -21.03 8.14 -21.34
N TYR A 236 -20.49 7.30 -22.23
CA TYR A 236 -20.45 5.85 -22.07
C TYR A 236 -19.07 5.33 -22.41
N PHE A 237 -18.72 4.23 -21.80
CA PHE A 237 -17.54 3.45 -22.16
C PHE A 237 -17.78 1.97 -21.86
N VAL A 238 -17.02 1.10 -22.50
CA VAL A 238 -16.93 -0.33 -22.21
C VAL A 238 -15.63 -0.88 -22.80
N THR A 239 -14.95 -1.72 -22.06
CA THR A 239 -13.76 -2.45 -22.53
C THR A 239 -14.22 -3.71 -23.24
N VAL A 240 -14.24 -3.71 -24.57
CA VAL A 240 -14.75 -4.81 -25.42
C VAL A 240 -13.78 -5.98 -25.50
N ALA A 241 -12.48 -5.71 -25.37
CA ALA A 241 -11.40 -6.68 -25.28
C ALA A 241 -10.24 -6.08 -24.48
N PRO A 242 -9.29 -6.87 -23.97
CA PRO A 242 -8.11 -6.36 -23.30
C PRO A 242 -7.38 -5.30 -24.16
N GLY A 243 -7.24 -4.08 -23.63
CA GLY A 243 -6.64 -2.94 -24.32
C GLY A 243 -7.54 -2.21 -25.34
N ASP A 244 -8.81 -2.63 -25.53
CA ASP A 244 -9.79 -1.95 -26.40
C ASP A 244 -10.96 -1.42 -25.56
N THR A 245 -10.77 -0.23 -24.98
CA THR A 245 -11.83 0.51 -24.28
C THR A 245 -12.44 1.54 -25.22
N ARG A 246 -13.72 1.41 -25.52
CA ARG A 246 -14.46 2.29 -26.42
C ARG A 246 -15.27 3.32 -25.66
N PHE A 247 -15.19 4.56 -26.11
CA PHE A 247 -15.85 5.72 -25.52
C PHE A 247 -16.78 6.36 -26.55
N THR A 248 -18.02 6.69 -26.13
CA THR A 248 -19.01 7.32 -27.02
C THR A 248 -19.97 8.22 -26.24
N ASP A 249 -20.58 9.18 -26.93
CA ASP A 249 -21.73 9.96 -26.43
C ASP A 249 -23.08 9.42 -26.90
N SER A 250 -23.07 8.44 -27.84
CA SER A 250 -24.25 7.80 -28.40
C SER A 250 -24.67 6.55 -27.63
N TYR A 251 -25.88 6.54 -27.08
CA TYR A 251 -26.42 5.34 -26.44
C TYR A 251 -26.63 4.18 -27.42
N ALA A 252 -26.96 4.49 -28.69
CA ALA A 252 -27.13 3.46 -29.74
C ALA A 252 -25.80 2.75 -30.02
N GLU A 253 -24.67 3.48 -30.05
CA GLU A 253 -23.36 2.93 -30.25
C GLU A 253 -22.91 2.15 -28.99
N GLN A 254 -23.13 2.68 -27.79
CA GLN A 254 -22.88 1.96 -26.55
C GLN A 254 -23.56 0.59 -26.52
N ARG A 255 -24.81 0.49 -26.95
CA ARG A 255 -25.50 -0.81 -26.99
C ARG A 255 -24.81 -1.81 -27.93
N LYS A 256 -24.24 -1.34 -29.07
CA LYS A 256 -23.46 -2.19 -29.99
C LYS A 256 -22.18 -2.66 -29.32
N ASN A 257 -21.43 -1.75 -28.67
CA ASN A 257 -20.20 -2.08 -27.95
C ASN A 257 -20.46 -3.07 -26.82
N VAL A 258 -21.53 -2.91 -26.04
CA VAL A 258 -21.93 -3.86 -24.99
C VAL A 258 -22.33 -5.22 -25.57
N ALA A 259 -22.99 -5.28 -26.73
CA ALA A 259 -23.33 -6.54 -27.41
C ALA A 259 -22.06 -7.28 -27.82
N GLU A 260 -21.06 -6.58 -28.34
CA GLU A 260 -19.74 -7.13 -28.70
C GLU A 260 -18.98 -7.63 -27.47
N PHE A 261 -18.91 -6.84 -26.40
CA PHE A 261 -18.36 -7.26 -25.11
C PHE A 261 -18.97 -8.58 -24.63
N ASN A 262 -20.30 -8.69 -24.65
CA ASN A 262 -21.00 -9.89 -24.23
C ASN A 262 -20.73 -11.10 -25.15
N ALA A 263 -20.54 -10.87 -26.46
CA ALA A 263 -20.15 -11.92 -27.40
C ALA A 263 -18.75 -12.44 -27.12
N ASN A 264 -17.78 -11.54 -26.91
CA ASN A 264 -16.40 -11.86 -26.59
C ASN A 264 -16.29 -12.67 -25.27
N ARG A 265 -17.01 -12.25 -24.22
CA ARG A 265 -17.09 -13.00 -22.96
C ARG A 265 -17.60 -14.43 -23.13
N ARG A 266 -18.67 -14.61 -23.90
CA ARG A 266 -19.23 -15.94 -24.17
C ARG A 266 -18.27 -16.82 -24.98
N GLY A 267 -17.52 -16.23 -25.93
CA GLY A 267 -16.49 -16.93 -26.68
C GLY A 267 -15.32 -17.40 -25.78
N ALA A 268 -14.83 -16.53 -24.91
CA ALA A 268 -13.75 -16.86 -23.97
C ALA A 268 -14.15 -17.98 -22.99
N SER A 269 -15.39 -17.95 -22.47
CA SER A 269 -15.91 -19.00 -21.57
C SER A 269 -16.05 -20.37 -22.23
N LYS A 270 -16.24 -20.45 -23.57
CA LYS A 270 -16.32 -21.72 -24.29
C LYS A 270 -14.97 -22.34 -24.63
N ASN A 271 -13.92 -21.51 -24.69
CA ASN A 271 -12.56 -21.95 -25.06
C ASN A 271 -11.65 -22.24 -23.86
N GLY A 272 -12.10 -21.99 -22.62
CA GLY A 272 -11.35 -22.17 -21.37
C GLY A 272 -11.89 -23.27 -20.46
N GLY A 273 -12.77 -24.14 -20.96
CA GLY A 273 -13.34 -25.30 -20.25
C GLY A 273 -12.73 -26.63 -20.69
#